data_7810fd4bb3ec27be4b16b98ff99f8607
#
_entry.id   7810fd4bb3ec27be4b16b98ff99f8607
#
_cell.length_a   1.000
_cell.length_b   1.000
_cell.length_c   1.000
_cell.angle_alpha   90.00
_cell.angle_beta   90.00
_cell.angle_gamma   90.00
#
_symmetry.space_group_name_H-M   'P 1'
#
loop_
_entity.id
_entity.type
_entity.pdbx_description
1 polymer ?
#
loop_
_entity_poly.entity_id
_entity_poly.type
_entity_poly.pdbx_seq_one_letter_code
_entity_poly.pdbx_strand_id
1 'polypeptide(L)'
;MIPSKINFNRATLLLSSTLLLAISAHSAENRPVVTNNTAINTSAINLAVMTENPTLISETQRVAVAKSNAATNTLSSPATAKAEQAIYSGAAIQHPLWAKNGMVASQEALASDIGLQILKDGGNAVDAAVAVGFALAVTLPRAGNIGGGGFMMIYDAKQDKTIALDYREKAPSRATRDMYLDANGEAISDLSRYHGLAVGVPGTVAGLLKALEDHGTMTRQQVMAPAIALAADGIDVTAGLSESLEALKERLQKWPSTKKIFFKPDGSTYQPGERLRQPELARSLQLIADKGADGFYKGDTASKIVKAVNAAGGAMSLQDLADYEAIVRTPVTGNYRGYEIVSMPPPSSGGIHIVQILNILEGYPLKDYGQNSAQTIHLMSEAMQLAYADRAEYLGDSDFVDVPTSGLTARPYANKLRSLIDPNKATPAANIKANNPLPYESDQTTHFSIVDQAGNAVANTYTLNFSYGTGLVAEGTGILLNNEMDDFSAKPGTPNAYGLIGGAANAVEAGKRPLSSMSPTLVFKDSKPYIVTGSPGGSRIITTVTQIISNVIDHDMNIAEATHAPRIHDQWLPDEIRVEKALNIDTVKKLESMGHKVSPKDTMGSTQSIMLTPTGIYGASDPRIVDAAVVGY
;
A
#
# COMPACT_ATOMS: atom_id res chain seq x y z
N MET A 1 40.37 26.92 45.78
CA MET A 1 41.52 27.53 45.12
C MET A 1 41.31 27.44 43.64
N ILE A 2 41.06 28.55 43.02
CA ILE A 2 41.10 28.87 41.58
C ILE A 2 42.51 29.47 41.36
N PRO A 3 43.17 29.43 40.21
CA PRO A 3 42.72 29.73 38.86
C PRO A 3 43.33 28.77 37.79
N SER A 4 43.20 28.91 36.48
CA SER A 4 43.10 30.08 35.59
C SER A 4 42.65 29.69 34.16
N LYS A 5 42.02 30.65 33.54
CA LYS A 5 41.71 30.81 32.11
C LYS A 5 42.98 30.92 31.24
N ILE A 6 42.93 30.53 29.99
CA ILE A 6 43.54 31.26 28.87
C ILE A 6 42.59 31.21 27.64
N ASN A 7 42.47 32.38 27.03
CA ASN A 7 41.63 32.78 25.88
C ASN A 7 42.47 32.92 24.59
N PHE A 8 41.77 32.98 23.46
CA PHE A 8 42.01 33.65 22.16
C PHE A 8 43.00 33.02 21.15
N ASN A 9 42.60 32.80 19.90
CA ASN A 9 42.57 33.88 18.92
C ASN A 9 41.84 33.51 17.61
N ARG A 10 41.12 34.49 17.05
CA ARG A 10 40.57 34.59 15.71
C ARG A 10 41.68 34.82 14.68
N ALA A 11 41.51 34.28 13.46
CA ALA A 11 42.00 34.95 12.27
C ALA A 11 41.06 34.68 11.08
N THR A 12 40.41 35.74 10.68
CA THR A 12 39.65 35.94 9.42
C THR A 12 40.64 36.21 8.31
N LEU A 13 40.49 35.63 7.12
CA LEU A 13 40.94 36.23 5.87
C LEU A 13 40.01 35.90 4.72
N LEU A 14 39.36 36.93 4.22
CA LEU A 14 38.76 37.06 2.91
C LEU A 14 39.87 37.17 1.85
N LEU A 15 39.67 36.58 0.67
CA LEU A 15 40.06 37.26 -0.57
C LEU A 15 39.30 36.62 -1.77
N SER A 16 38.79 37.52 -2.52
CA SER A 16 37.99 37.48 -3.73
C SER A 16 38.80 37.23 -5.01
N SER A 17 38.07 36.91 -6.05
CA SER A 17 38.15 37.41 -7.43
C SER A 17 38.45 36.37 -8.54
N THR A 18 37.46 36.10 -9.33
CA THR A 18 37.29 36.41 -10.78
C THR A 18 38.42 36.02 -11.75
N LEU A 19 37.94 35.42 -12.83
CA LEU A 19 38.33 35.56 -14.27
C LEU A 19 38.61 34.21 -14.91
N LEU A 20 38.28 33.84 -16.08
CA LEU A 20 37.74 34.35 -17.35
C LEU A 20 37.45 33.17 -18.29
N LEU A 21 36.56 33.36 -19.23
CA LEU A 21 36.32 32.52 -20.38
C LEU A 21 37.56 32.22 -21.21
N ALA A 22 37.64 31.02 -21.79
CA ALA A 22 38.33 30.82 -23.07
C ALA A 22 37.52 29.81 -23.92
N ILE A 23 37.00 30.34 -25.00
CA ILE A 23 36.44 29.63 -26.15
C ILE A 23 37.60 29.12 -26.98
N SER A 24 37.61 27.85 -27.39
CA SER A 24 38.31 27.46 -28.61
C SER A 24 37.50 26.40 -29.35
N ALA A 25 37.02 26.78 -30.52
CA ALA A 25 36.49 25.91 -31.54
C ALA A 25 37.65 25.20 -32.26
N HIS A 26 37.51 23.90 -32.55
CA HIS A 26 38.17 23.27 -33.67
C HIS A 26 37.39 22.07 -34.21
N SER A 27 36.98 22.27 -35.41
CA SER A 27 36.92 21.43 -36.63
C SER A 27 36.24 20.06 -36.58
N ALA A 28 35.27 19.98 -37.48
CA ALA A 28 34.63 18.77 -37.96
C ALA A 28 35.59 17.89 -38.77
N GLU A 29 35.49 16.57 -38.58
CA GLU A 29 35.92 15.60 -39.58
C GLU A 29 34.91 14.45 -39.69
N ASN A 30 34.47 14.30 -40.93
CA ASN A 30 33.78 13.26 -41.66
C ASN A 30 33.54 11.90 -40.98
N ARG A 31 32.28 11.49 -40.96
CA ARG A 31 31.85 10.09 -40.99
C ARG A 31 30.99 9.84 -42.24
N PRO A 32 31.13 8.69 -42.92
CA PRO A 32 30.38 8.40 -44.14
C PRO A 32 28.95 7.99 -43.85
N VAL A 33 28.03 8.50 -44.65
CA VAL A 33 26.61 8.13 -44.71
C VAL A 33 26.51 6.80 -45.46
N VAL A 34 25.97 5.77 -44.79
CA VAL A 34 25.53 4.55 -45.45
C VAL A 34 24.04 4.69 -45.74
N THR A 35 23.70 4.91 -47.00
CA THR A 35 22.35 4.83 -47.52
C THR A 35 22.00 3.40 -47.85
N ASN A 36 21.04 2.81 -47.16
CA ASN A 36 20.36 1.60 -47.61
C ASN A 36 18.95 2.00 -48.09
N ASN A 37 18.82 2.10 -49.43
CA ASN A 37 17.56 2.11 -50.14
C ASN A 37 16.99 0.68 -50.17
N THR A 38 15.85 0.46 -49.56
CA THR A 38 14.98 -0.66 -49.90
C THR A 38 13.66 -0.12 -50.41
N ALA A 39 13.46 -0.27 -51.72
CA ALA A 39 12.26 0.14 -52.41
C ALA A 39 11.08 -0.75 -52.01
N ILE A 40 9.98 -0.14 -51.58
CA ILE A 40 8.69 -0.80 -51.46
C ILE A 40 7.89 -0.47 -52.71
N ASN A 41 7.52 -1.52 -53.42
CA ASN A 41 6.76 -1.56 -54.66
C ASN A 41 5.32 -1.13 -54.40
N THR A 42 4.92 0.03 -54.94
CA THR A 42 3.52 0.49 -54.98
C THR A 42 2.91 0.05 -56.32
N SER A 43 2.09 -0.98 -56.27
CA SER A 43 1.21 -1.34 -57.38
C SER A 43 0.07 -0.32 -57.52
N ALA A 44 0.08 0.38 -58.65
CA ALA A 44 -0.93 1.31 -59.06
C ALA A 44 -2.28 0.61 -59.30
N ILE A 45 -3.34 1.14 -58.73
CA ILE A 45 -4.73 0.84 -59.14
C ILE A 45 -5.18 2.01 -60.05
N ASN A 46 -5.43 1.67 -61.29
CA ASN A 46 -5.98 2.57 -62.33
C ASN A 46 -7.39 3.03 -61.96
N LEU A 47 -7.58 4.33 -61.90
CA LEU A 47 -8.89 4.98 -61.88
C LEU A 47 -9.28 5.29 -63.32
N ALA A 48 -10.22 4.50 -63.84
CA ALA A 48 -10.83 4.80 -65.13
C ALA A 48 -11.94 5.84 -64.95
N VAL A 49 -11.75 6.98 -65.59
CA VAL A 49 -12.76 8.03 -65.77
C VAL A 49 -13.75 7.56 -66.85
N MET A 50 -15.03 7.45 -66.51
CA MET A 50 -16.11 7.47 -67.50
C MET A 50 -16.97 8.70 -67.25
N THR A 51 -16.83 9.66 -68.15
CA THR A 51 -17.79 10.71 -68.44
C THR A 51 -18.82 10.15 -69.39
N GLU A 52 -20.15 10.23 -69.04
CA GLU A 52 -21.19 10.48 -70.03
C GLU A 52 -22.55 10.79 -69.38
N ASN A 53 -23.02 11.97 -69.70
CA ASN A 53 -24.37 12.52 -69.97
C ASN A 53 -25.48 12.46 -68.91
N PRO A 54 -26.06 13.63 -68.56
CA PRO A 54 -27.31 13.73 -67.78
C PRO A 54 -28.50 13.87 -68.70
N THR A 55 -29.41 12.90 -68.72
CA THR A 55 -30.76 13.13 -69.27
C THR A 55 -31.82 12.30 -68.49
N LEU A 56 -32.89 13.03 -68.10
CA LEU A 56 -34.26 12.56 -67.80
C LEU A 56 -34.50 11.83 -66.50
N ILE A 57 -34.70 12.62 -65.46
CA ILE A 57 -35.62 12.22 -64.38
C ILE A 57 -36.90 13.02 -64.59
N SER A 58 -38.01 12.33 -64.85
CA SER A 58 -39.32 12.91 -65.17
C SER A 58 -39.91 13.66 -63.97
N GLU A 59 -40.68 14.73 -64.27
CA GLU A 59 -41.35 15.63 -63.33
C GLU A 59 -42.30 14.91 -62.32
N THR A 60 -42.65 13.66 -62.57
CA THR A 60 -43.52 12.85 -61.72
C THR A 60 -42.86 12.33 -60.43
N GLN A 61 -41.51 12.32 -60.37
CA GLN A 61 -40.79 11.91 -59.13
C GLN A 61 -40.49 13.06 -58.17
N ARG A 62 -40.62 14.30 -58.62
CA ARG A 62 -40.44 15.48 -57.73
C ARG A 62 -41.69 15.81 -56.88
N VAL A 63 -42.87 15.33 -57.25
CA VAL A 63 -44.12 15.57 -56.51
C VAL A 63 -44.34 14.54 -55.38
N ALA A 64 -43.71 13.39 -55.44
CA ALA A 64 -43.83 12.38 -54.39
C ALA A 64 -42.98 12.64 -53.11
N VAL A 65 -41.90 13.44 -53.26
CA VAL A 65 -41.04 13.80 -52.10
C VAL A 65 -41.57 15.01 -51.32
N ALA A 66 -42.43 15.85 -51.97
CA ALA A 66 -43.00 17.04 -51.33
C ALA A 66 -44.31 16.82 -50.57
N LYS A 67 -44.91 15.63 -50.56
CA LYS A 67 -46.17 15.33 -49.87
C LYS A 67 -46.05 14.46 -48.63
N SER A 68 -44.84 14.09 -48.19
CA SER A 68 -44.61 13.32 -46.99
C SER A 68 -44.21 14.13 -45.76
N ASN A 69 -44.13 15.45 -45.84
CA ASN A 69 -43.66 16.32 -44.77
C ASN A 69 -44.75 17.22 -44.13
N ALA A 70 -45.99 16.80 -44.11
CA ALA A 70 -47.05 17.53 -43.44
C ALA A 70 -48.00 16.59 -42.66
N ALA A 71 -47.49 16.02 -41.58
CA ALA A 71 -48.35 15.55 -40.45
C ALA A 71 -47.46 15.26 -39.20
N THR A 72 -47.91 15.84 -38.08
CA THR A 72 -47.53 15.55 -36.70
C THR A 72 -46.20 16.16 -36.19
N ASN A 73 -46.25 17.43 -35.83
CA ASN A 73 -45.44 18.00 -34.76
C ASN A 73 -45.90 17.45 -33.39
N THR A 74 -45.34 16.33 -32.96
CA THR A 74 -45.21 15.98 -31.56
C THR A 74 -43.78 16.35 -31.13
N LEU A 75 -43.67 17.26 -30.17
CA LEU A 75 -42.42 17.61 -29.51
C LEU A 75 -41.82 16.36 -28.85
N SER A 76 -41.05 15.59 -29.60
CA SER A 76 -40.10 14.65 -29.07
C SER A 76 -38.86 15.44 -28.67
N SER A 77 -38.47 15.37 -27.40
CA SER A 77 -37.16 15.82 -26.91
C SER A 77 -36.07 15.41 -27.90
N PRO A 78 -35.08 16.26 -28.17
CA PRO A 78 -33.98 15.87 -29.04
C PRO A 78 -33.33 14.64 -28.43
N ALA A 79 -33.44 13.51 -29.14
CA ALA A 79 -32.56 12.39 -28.88
C ALA A 79 -31.14 12.94 -28.93
N THR A 80 -30.44 12.89 -27.82
CA THR A 80 -29.02 13.21 -27.76
C THR A 80 -28.34 12.39 -28.84
N ALA A 81 -27.94 13.03 -29.92
CA ALA A 81 -27.08 12.40 -30.92
C ALA A 81 -25.88 11.86 -30.12
N LYS A 82 -25.68 10.53 -30.15
CA LYS A 82 -24.44 9.96 -29.66
C LYS A 82 -23.34 10.70 -30.41
N ALA A 83 -22.57 11.51 -29.71
CA ALA A 83 -21.38 12.10 -30.26
C ALA A 83 -20.57 10.96 -30.89
N GLU A 84 -20.15 11.14 -32.16
CA GLU A 84 -19.20 10.21 -32.75
C GLU A 84 -18.06 10.04 -31.76
N GLN A 85 -17.81 8.80 -31.34
CA GLN A 85 -16.71 8.53 -30.42
C GLN A 85 -15.43 8.96 -31.11
N ALA A 86 -14.76 9.94 -30.54
CA ALA A 86 -13.42 10.30 -30.97
C ALA A 86 -12.54 9.03 -30.96
N ILE A 87 -11.61 8.92 -31.91
CA ILE A 87 -10.65 7.81 -32.01
C ILE A 87 -9.89 7.64 -30.69
N TYR A 88 -9.76 8.73 -29.90
CA TYR A 88 -9.24 8.72 -28.54
C TYR A 88 -10.34 9.14 -27.57
N SER A 89 -10.63 8.31 -26.56
CA SER A 89 -11.50 8.69 -25.45
C SER A 89 -10.87 9.85 -24.69
N GLY A 90 -11.47 11.03 -24.75
CA GLY A 90 -11.05 12.21 -23.98
C GLY A 90 -11.58 12.25 -22.55
N ALA A 91 -12.25 11.18 -22.09
CA ALA A 91 -12.94 11.18 -20.81
C ALA A 91 -11.99 11.01 -19.61
N ALA A 92 -10.82 10.40 -19.80
CA ALA A 92 -9.83 10.20 -18.74
C ALA A 92 -8.41 10.35 -19.30
N ILE A 93 -7.50 10.91 -18.49
CA ILE A 93 -6.07 11.02 -18.86
C ILE A 93 -5.33 9.73 -18.47
N GLN A 94 -5.81 9.04 -17.43
CA GLN A 94 -5.20 7.84 -16.90
C GLN A 94 -6.16 6.67 -17.07
N HIS A 95 -5.66 5.59 -17.67
CA HIS A 95 -6.46 4.43 -18.00
C HIS A 95 -6.00 3.22 -17.17
N PRO A 96 -6.93 2.53 -16.48
CA PRO A 96 -6.61 1.29 -15.79
C PRO A 96 -6.36 0.16 -16.80
N LEU A 97 -5.58 -0.85 -16.40
CA LEU A 97 -5.51 -2.13 -17.10
C LEU A 97 -6.88 -2.80 -17.04
N TRP A 98 -7.36 -3.32 -18.15
CA TRP A 98 -8.58 -4.11 -18.25
C TRP A 98 -8.27 -5.61 -18.35
N ALA A 99 -9.07 -6.44 -17.68
CA ALA A 99 -9.05 -7.88 -17.80
C ALA A 99 -10.47 -8.46 -17.74
N LYS A 100 -10.62 -9.66 -18.24
CA LYS A 100 -11.92 -10.34 -18.29
C LYS A 100 -12.12 -11.35 -17.16
N ASN A 101 -11.10 -12.13 -16.85
CA ASN A 101 -11.23 -13.34 -16.04
C ASN A 101 -10.61 -13.23 -14.66
N GLY A 102 -9.51 -12.51 -14.51
CA GLY A 102 -8.83 -12.36 -13.24
C GLY A 102 -7.74 -11.32 -13.28
N MET A 103 -7.34 -10.82 -12.12
CA MET A 103 -6.35 -9.75 -12.00
C MET A 103 -5.55 -9.86 -10.70
N VAL A 104 -4.29 -9.49 -10.79
CA VAL A 104 -3.35 -9.40 -9.67
C VAL A 104 -2.68 -8.04 -9.71
N ALA A 105 -2.67 -7.34 -8.59
CA ALA A 105 -1.95 -6.09 -8.41
C ALA A 105 -1.02 -6.20 -7.19
N SER A 106 0.28 -6.05 -7.37
CA SER A 106 1.26 -6.08 -6.28
C SER A 106 2.38 -5.05 -6.46
N GLN A 107 3.21 -4.89 -5.45
CA GLN A 107 4.33 -3.94 -5.46
C GLN A 107 5.56 -4.45 -6.25
N GLU A 108 5.47 -5.64 -6.84
CA GLU A 108 6.59 -6.20 -7.60
C GLU A 108 6.07 -7.09 -8.75
N ALA A 109 6.61 -6.86 -9.96
CA ALA A 109 6.11 -7.43 -11.21
C ALA A 109 6.19 -8.96 -11.26
N LEU A 110 7.33 -9.57 -10.86
CA LEU A 110 7.48 -11.04 -10.88
C LEU A 110 6.47 -11.72 -9.95
N ALA A 111 6.19 -11.12 -8.79
CA ALA A 111 5.18 -11.65 -7.87
C ALA A 111 3.78 -11.53 -8.46
N SER A 112 3.46 -10.42 -9.16
CA SER A 112 2.18 -10.26 -9.88
C SER A 112 2.03 -11.30 -10.98
N ASP A 113 3.08 -11.56 -11.77
CA ASP A 113 3.07 -12.57 -12.84
C ASP A 113 2.88 -13.99 -12.29
N ILE A 114 3.51 -14.32 -11.15
CA ILE A 114 3.29 -15.60 -10.46
C ILE A 114 1.83 -15.75 -10.05
N GLY A 115 1.24 -14.75 -9.41
CA GLY A 115 -0.16 -14.78 -9.05
C GLY A 115 -1.08 -14.97 -10.26
N LEU A 116 -0.79 -14.26 -11.36
CA LEU A 116 -1.53 -14.40 -12.61
C LEU A 116 -1.40 -15.82 -13.20
N GLN A 117 -0.20 -16.41 -13.13
CA GLN A 117 -0.01 -17.77 -13.62
C GLN A 117 -0.79 -18.79 -12.79
N ILE A 118 -0.81 -18.66 -11.46
CA ILE A 118 -1.65 -19.49 -10.59
C ILE A 118 -3.14 -19.40 -10.97
N LEU A 119 -3.65 -18.20 -11.24
CA LEU A 119 -5.04 -18.02 -11.69
C LEU A 119 -5.29 -18.71 -13.04
N LYS A 120 -4.37 -18.60 -14.00
CA LYS A 120 -4.44 -19.25 -15.31
C LYS A 120 -4.37 -20.77 -15.24
N ASP A 121 -3.64 -21.31 -14.27
CA ASP A 121 -3.50 -22.75 -14.02
C ASP A 121 -4.71 -23.34 -13.27
N GLY A 122 -5.75 -22.52 -13.01
CA GLY A 122 -7.01 -22.92 -12.40
C GLY A 122 -7.07 -22.77 -10.87
N GLY A 123 -6.07 -22.15 -10.26
CA GLY A 123 -6.13 -21.74 -8.86
C GLY A 123 -7.11 -20.58 -8.64
N ASN A 124 -7.65 -20.46 -7.43
CA ASN A 124 -8.51 -19.36 -7.04
C ASN A 124 -7.71 -18.14 -6.53
N ALA A 125 -8.41 -17.07 -6.15
CA ALA A 125 -7.80 -15.84 -5.65
C ALA A 125 -6.93 -16.08 -4.40
N VAL A 126 -7.27 -17.05 -3.55
CA VAL A 126 -6.49 -17.39 -2.35
C VAL A 126 -5.21 -18.14 -2.70
N ASP A 127 -5.27 -19.10 -3.64
CA ASP A 127 -4.06 -19.79 -4.15
C ASP A 127 -3.06 -18.79 -4.71
N ALA A 128 -3.55 -17.84 -5.52
CA ALA A 128 -2.74 -16.77 -6.08
C ALA A 128 -2.19 -15.84 -4.99
N ALA A 129 -2.98 -15.49 -3.97
CA ALA A 129 -2.55 -14.65 -2.85
C ALA A 129 -1.41 -15.29 -2.05
N VAL A 130 -1.49 -16.58 -1.80
CA VAL A 130 -0.45 -17.32 -1.09
C VAL A 130 0.83 -17.40 -1.92
N ALA A 131 0.71 -17.67 -3.23
CA ALA A 131 1.86 -17.68 -4.14
C ALA A 131 2.53 -16.30 -4.22
N VAL A 132 1.77 -15.21 -4.36
CA VAL A 132 2.26 -13.83 -4.33
C VAL A 132 2.95 -13.51 -3.01
N GLY A 133 2.35 -13.90 -1.87
CA GLY A 133 2.93 -13.67 -0.55
C GLY A 133 4.30 -14.31 -0.38
N PHE A 134 4.48 -15.58 -0.79
CA PHE A 134 5.78 -16.24 -0.76
C PHE A 134 6.75 -15.69 -1.82
N ALA A 135 6.27 -15.30 -3.01
CA ALA A 135 7.11 -14.70 -4.04
C ALA A 135 7.68 -13.35 -3.60
N LEU A 136 6.85 -12.48 -3.01
CA LEU A 136 7.30 -11.19 -2.49
C LEU A 136 8.35 -11.31 -1.38
N ALA A 137 8.37 -12.40 -0.61
CA ALA A 137 9.44 -12.66 0.36
C ALA A 137 10.83 -12.82 -0.31
N VAL A 138 10.84 -13.20 -1.60
CA VAL A 138 12.05 -13.33 -2.41
C VAL A 138 12.34 -12.06 -3.20
N THR A 139 11.34 -11.49 -3.86
CA THR A 139 11.48 -10.42 -4.86
C THR A 139 11.44 -9.01 -4.26
N LEU A 140 10.79 -8.85 -3.10
CA LEU A 140 10.63 -7.58 -2.40
C LEU A 140 11.09 -7.66 -0.93
N PRO A 141 12.33 -8.06 -0.61
CA PRO A 141 12.75 -8.38 0.76
C PRO A 141 12.69 -7.20 1.75
N ARG A 142 12.50 -5.97 1.25
CA ARG A 142 12.29 -4.79 2.11
C ARG A 142 10.94 -4.82 2.86
N ALA A 143 9.96 -5.58 2.38
CA ALA A 143 8.60 -5.61 2.91
C ALA A 143 7.92 -6.98 2.79
N GLY A 144 8.05 -7.66 1.63
CA GLY A 144 7.65 -9.06 1.46
C GLY A 144 8.48 -9.97 2.36
N ASN A 145 7.86 -10.94 3.04
CA ASN A 145 8.53 -11.63 4.13
C ASN A 145 7.90 -12.99 4.48
N ILE A 146 8.66 -13.78 5.22
CA ILE A 146 8.15 -14.92 6.00
C ILE A 146 8.52 -14.79 7.50
N GLY A 147 9.25 -13.74 7.87
CA GLY A 147 9.66 -13.47 9.26
C GLY A 147 8.91 -12.30 9.91
N GLY A 148 7.80 -11.89 9.35
CA GLY A 148 6.91 -10.85 9.83
C GLY A 148 5.47 -11.34 10.02
N GLY A 149 4.48 -10.47 9.82
CA GLY A 149 3.08 -10.78 9.94
C GLY A 149 2.17 -9.84 9.15
N GLY A 150 0.85 -9.98 9.34
CA GLY A 150 -0.09 -9.19 8.57
C GLY A 150 -1.56 -9.57 8.73
N PHE A 151 -2.36 -9.11 7.76
CA PHE A 151 -3.80 -9.31 7.68
C PHE A 151 -4.25 -9.59 6.27
N MET A 152 -5.27 -10.45 6.13
CA MET A 152 -5.88 -10.78 4.84
C MET A 152 -7.39 -10.71 4.95
N MET A 153 -8.01 -9.96 4.04
CA MET A 153 -9.47 -10.00 3.81
C MET A 153 -9.73 -10.95 2.65
N ILE A 154 -10.61 -11.93 2.85
CA ILE A 154 -10.99 -12.92 1.83
C ILE A 154 -12.49 -12.85 1.65
N TYR A 155 -12.94 -12.60 0.43
CA TYR A 155 -14.34 -12.79 0.03
C TYR A 155 -14.48 -14.09 -0.78
N ASP A 156 -15.30 -14.98 -0.27
CA ASP A 156 -15.72 -16.22 -0.96
C ASP A 156 -17.03 -15.95 -1.69
N ALA A 157 -16.95 -15.85 -3.01
CA ALA A 157 -18.12 -15.56 -3.86
C ALA A 157 -19.18 -16.67 -3.85
N LYS A 158 -18.79 -17.93 -3.58
CA LYS A 158 -19.71 -19.06 -3.51
C LYS A 158 -20.53 -19.05 -2.22
N GLN A 159 -19.93 -18.62 -1.11
CA GLN A 159 -20.57 -18.54 0.20
C GLN A 159 -21.20 -17.17 0.47
N ASP A 160 -20.92 -16.17 -0.38
CA ASP A 160 -21.26 -14.76 -0.16
C ASP A 160 -20.81 -14.28 1.22
N LYS A 161 -19.53 -14.56 1.55
CA LYS A 161 -18.98 -14.34 2.90
C LYS A 161 -17.61 -13.72 2.84
N THR A 162 -17.41 -12.66 3.63
CA THR A 162 -16.09 -12.07 3.87
C THR A 162 -15.57 -12.49 5.25
N ILE A 163 -14.29 -12.86 5.31
CA ILE A 163 -13.56 -13.11 6.55
C ILE A 163 -12.34 -12.20 6.64
N ALA A 164 -11.91 -11.92 7.87
CA ALA A 164 -10.65 -11.26 8.19
C ALA A 164 -9.71 -12.27 8.84
N LEU A 165 -8.56 -12.52 8.23
CA LEU A 165 -7.53 -13.39 8.77
C LEU A 165 -6.42 -12.54 9.39
N ASP A 166 -6.22 -12.71 10.71
CA ASP A 166 -5.21 -12.04 11.51
C ASP A 166 -4.02 -12.98 11.73
N TYR A 167 -2.90 -12.62 11.13
CA TYR A 167 -1.61 -13.26 11.36
C TYR A 167 -0.54 -12.23 11.76
N ARG A 168 -0.98 -11.18 12.49
CA ARG A 168 -0.11 -10.18 13.11
C ARG A 168 0.89 -10.86 14.06
N GLU A 169 2.07 -10.31 14.18
CA GLU A 169 3.09 -10.76 15.12
C GLU A 169 2.57 -10.71 16.57
N LYS A 170 3.14 -11.55 17.43
CA LYS A 170 2.89 -11.54 18.88
C LYS A 170 4.13 -11.14 19.65
N ALA A 171 3.94 -10.44 20.75
CA ALA A 171 5.00 -10.24 21.74
C ALA A 171 5.45 -11.60 22.31
N PRO A 172 6.77 -11.88 22.38
CA PRO A 172 7.26 -13.09 23.02
C PRO A 172 6.81 -13.22 24.47
N SER A 173 6.74 -14.44 25.00
CA SER A 173 6.29 -14.73 26.37
C SER A 173 7.10 -14.04 27.48
N ARG A 174 8.32 -13.61 27.16
CA ARG A 174 9.20 -12.86 28.08
C ARG A 174 9.12 -11.35 27.92
N ALA A 175 8.25 -10.85 27.05
CA ALA A 175 8.06 -9.42 26.89
C ALA A 175 7.41 -8.82 28.14
N THR A 176 7.89 -7.64 28.54
CA THR A 176 7.36 -6.91 29.71
C THR A 176 7.06 -5.47 29.32
N ARG A 177 6.13 -4.83 30.04
CA ARG A 177 5.67 -3.48 29.77
C ARG A 177 6.80 -2.45 29.61
N ASP A 178 7.80 -2.55 30.47
CA ASP A 178 8.84 -1.53 30.60
C ASP A 178 10.18 -1.97 29.95
N MET A 179 10.15 -3.01 29.09
CA MET A 179 11.35 -3.59 28.48
C MET A 179 12.15 -2.63 27.58
N TYR A 180 11.56 -1.52 27.20
CA TYR A 180 12.19 -0.48 26.35
C TYR A 180 12.57 0.77 27.13
N LEU A 181 12.40 0.79 28.46
CA LEU A 181 12.71 1.95 29.29
C LEU A 181 14.11 1.85 29.90
N ASP A 182 14.75 2.99 30.07
CA ASP A 182 15.97 3.11 30.88
C ASP A 182 15.68 3.19 32.39
N ALA A 183 16.71 3.31 33.20
CA ALA A 183 16.59 3.42 34.64
C ALA A 183 15.82 4.67 35.12
N ASN A 184 15.65 5.68 34.26
CA ASN A 184 14.90 6.90 34.53
C ASN A 184 13.46 6.83 34.03
N GLY A 185 13.06 5.69 33.41
CA GLY A 185 11.76 5.52 32.79
C GLY A 185 11.61 6.22 31.44
N GLU A 186 12.71 6.53 30.75
CA GLU A 186 12.71 7.08 29.40
C GLU A 186 12.87 5.99 28.34
N ALA A 187 12.16 6.12 27.20
CA ALA A 187 12.18 5.12 26.16
C ALA A 187 13.50 5.13 25.38
N ILE A 188 14.13 3.96 25.24
CA ILE A 188 15.32 3.71 24.43
C ILE A 188 14.88 3.21 23.05
N SER A 189 14.72 4.11 22.10
CA SER A 189 14.18 3.81 20.76
C SER A 189 14.91 2.70 20.00
N ASP A 190 16.22 2.54 20.16
CA ASP A 190 16.98 1.52 19.45
C ASP A 190 16.62 0.09 19.91
N LEU A 191 16.13 -0.09 21.14
CA LEU A 191 15.71 -1.39 21.65
C LEU A 191 14.46 -1.91 20.95
N SER A 192 13.51 -1.03 20.61
CA SER A 192 12.29 -1.40 19.89
C SER A 192 12.48 -1.50 18.39
N ARG A 193 13.59 -0.95 17.83
CA ARG A 193 13.77 -0.81 16.38
C ARG A 193 14.81 -1.74 15.76
N TYR A 194 15.97 -1.89 16.41
CA TYR A 194 17.15 -2.54 15.79
C TYR A 194 17.80 -3.61 16.67
N HIS A 195 17.26 -3.85 17.84
CA HIS A 195 17.70 -4.86 18.80
C HIS A 195 16.91 -6.16 18.66
N GLY A 196 17.38 -7.27 19.22
CA GLY A 196 16.61 -8.52 19.25
C GLY A 196 15.29 -8.42 20.00
N LEU A 197 15.15 -7.47 20.93
CA LEU A 197 13.89 -7.15 21.63
C LEU A 197 12.81 -6.57 20.70
N ALA A 198 13.20 -6.05 19.53
CA ALA A 198 12.27 -5.52 18.54
C ALA A 198 11.50 -6.61 17.79
N VAL A 199 11.96 -7.87 17.86
CA VAL A 199 11.42 -8.98 17.06
C VAL A 199 10.18 -9.57 17.73
N GLY A 200 9.02 -9.41 17.10
CA GLY A 200 7.80 -10.13 17.42
C GLY A 200 7.82 -11.56 16.85
N VAL A 201 7.02 -12.45 17.43
CA VAL A 201 6.85 -13.84 16.95
C VAL A 201 6.19 -13.80 15.57
N PRO A 202 6.84 -14.29 14.51
CA PRO A 202 6.34 -14.15 13.14
C PRO A 202 5.05 -14.91 12.87
N GLY A 203 4.15 -14.31 12.08
CA GLY A 203 2.85 -14.89 11.74
C GLY A 203 2.63 -15.20 10.25
N THR A 204 3.44 -14.65 9.34
CA THR A 204 3.20 -14.73 7.89
C THR A 204 3.02 -16.17 7.40
N VAL A 205 3.88 -17.10 7.80
CA VAL A 205 3.80 -18.50 7.35
C VAL A 205 2.50 -19.15 7.82
N ALA A 206 2.11 -18.96 9.09
CA ALA A 206 0.87 -19.50 9.61
C ALA A 206 -0.35 -18.92 8.89
N GLY A 207 -0.36 -17.60 8.64
CA GLY A 207 -1.46 -16.92 7.96
C GLY A 207 -1.63 -17.37 6.51
N LEU A 208 -0.56 -17.40 5.72
CA LEU A 208 -0.61 -17.82 4.33
C LEU A 208 -1.02 -19.30 4.20
N LEU A 209 -0.48 -20.18 5.04
CA LEU A 209 -0.83 -21.60 5.01
C LEU A 209 -2.27 -21.84 5.48
N LYS A 210 -2.74 -21.13 6.49
CA LYS A 210 -4.14 -21.21 6.93
C LYS A 210 -5.11 -20.72 5.86
N ALA A 211 -4.81 -19.62 5.18
CA ALA A 211 -5.62 -19.15 4.06
C ALA A 211 -5.71 -20.21 2.96
N LEU A 212 -4.57 -20.83 2.60
CA LEU A 212 -4.53 -21.90 1.60
C LEU A 212 -5.32 -23.14 2.03
N GLU A 213 -5.15 -23.57 3.28
CA GLU A 213 -5.80 -24.77 3.81
C GLU A 213 -7.33 -24.60 3.90
N ASP A 214 -7.80 -23.44 4.35
CA ASP A 214 -9.23 -23.20 4.57
C ASP A 214 -9.97 -22.79 3.28
N HIS A 215 -9.30 -22.12 2.32
CA HIS A 215 -9.93 -21.44 1.19
C HIS A 215 -9.24 -21.66 -0.16
N GLY A 216 -8.06 -22.25 -0.21
CA GLY A 216 -7.35 -22.58 -1.45
C GLY A 216 -7.90 -23.84 -2.13
N THR A 217 -7.50 -24.04 -3.38
CA THR A 217 -7.85 -25.21 -4.20
C THR A 217 -6.63 -25.99 -4.66
N MET A 218 -5.45 -25.37 -4.58
CA MET A 218 -4.17 -25.97 -4.96
C MET A 218 -3.39 -26.51 -3.76
N THR A 219 -2.44 -27.40 -4.01
CA THR A 219 -1.55 -27.89 -2.98
C THR A 219 -0.51 -26.85 -2.59
N ARG A 220 -0.02 -26.93 -1.38
CA ARG A 220 1.06 -26.09 -0.87
C ARG A 220 2.30 -26.12 -1.77
N GLN A 221 2.65 -27.30 -2.29
CA GLN A 221 3.78 -27.49 -3.20
C GLN A 221 3.58 -26.71 -4.50
N GLN A 222 2.37 -26.73 -5.08
CA GLN A 222 2.07 -26.01 -6.32
C GLN A 222 2.21 -24.49 -6.14
N VAL A 223 1.61 -23.92 -5.11
CA VAL A 223 1.63 -22.47 -4.90
C VAL A 223 2.98 -21.92 -4.45
N MET A 224 3.83 -22.75 -3.81
CA MET A 224 5.15 -22.33 -3.32
C MET A 224 6.29 -22.59 -4.32
N ALA A 225 6.11 -23.48 -5.28
CA ALA A 225 7.16 -23.85 -6.24
C ALA A 225 7.79 -22.65 -6.96
N PRO A 226 7.01 -21.64 -7.45
CA PRO A 226 7.61 -20.48 -8.11
C PRO A 226 8.52 -19.66 -7.19
N ALA A 227 8.12 -19.42 -5.95
CA ALA A 227 8.93 -18.68 -4.98
C ALA A 227 10.23 -19.43 -4.61
N ILE A 228 10.15 -20.77 -4.48
CA ILE A 228 11.32 -21.63 -4.23
C ILE A 228 12.29 -21.53 -5.40
N ALA A 229 11.82 -21.62 -6.64
CA ALA A 229 12.63 -21.50 -7.84
C ALA A 229 13.31 -20.12 -7.93
N LEU A 230 12.56 -19.01 -7.71
CA LEU A 230 13.12 -17.66 -7.70
C LEU A 230 14.22 -17.50 -6.64
N ALA A 231 14.04 -18.05 -5.45
CA ALA A 231 15.05 -17.98 -4.40
C ALA A 231 16.29 -18.81 -4.73
N ALA A 232 16.13 -20.00 -5.32
CA ALA A 232 17.23 -20.91 -5.68
C ALA A 232 18.02 -20.40 -6.90
N ASP A 233 17.31 -20.09 -7.99
CA ASP A 233 17.91 -19.69 -9.27
C ASP A 233 18.34 -18.23 -9.26
N GLY A 234 17.73 -17.43 -8.37
CA GLY A 234 17.93 -16.00 -8.21
C GLY A 234 16.93 -15.16 -9.00
N ILE A 235 16.95 -13.87 -8.71
CA ILE A 235 16.19 -12.83 -9.39
C ILE A 235 17.14 -11.80 -9.99
N ASP A 236 16.74 -11.13 -11.05
CA ASP A 236 17.46 -9.97 -11.53
C ASP A 236 17.10 -8.78 -10.64
N VAL A 237 18.13 -8.12 -10.10
CA VAL A 237 17.93 -6.97 -9.20
C VAL A 237 17.29 -5.83 -9.97
N THR A 238 16.18 -5.32 -9.47
CA THR A 238 15.50 -4.15 -10.03
C THR A 238 16.16 -2.84 -9.59
N ALA A 239 15.82 -1.73 -10.23
CA ALA A 239 16.29 -0.41 -9.79
C ALA A 239 15.83 -0.11 -8.34
N GLY A 240 14.56 -0.38 -8.03
CA GLY A 240 14.01 -0.14 -6.70
C GLY A 240 14.65 -1.01 -5.62
N LEU A 241 14.97 -2.29 -5.91
CA LEU A 241 15.69 -3.16 -4.99
C LEU A 241 17.12 -2.65 -4.74
N SER A 242 17.85 -2.30 -5.81
CA SER A 242 19.21 -1.76 -5.72
C SER A 242 19.26 -0.48 -4.89
N GLU A 243 18.38 0.48 -5.17
CA GLU A 243 18.27 1.75 -4.43
C GLU A 243 17.95 1.52 -2.95
N SER A 244 17.03 0.61 -2.64
CA SER A 244 16.64 0.31 -1.25
C SER A 244 17.78 -0.34 -0.45
N LEU A 245 18.59 -1.19 -1.08
CA LEU A 245 19.77 -1.79 -0.47
C LEU A 245 20.87 -0.76 -0.23
N GLU A 246 21.12 0.14 -1.19
CA GLU A 246 22.12 1.19 -1.04
C GLU A 246 21.72 2.20 0.05
N ALA A 247 20.45 2.63 0.08
CA ALA A 247 19.94 3.56 1.08
C ALA A 247 20.07 3.04 2.52
N LEU A 248 20.03 1.73 2.72
CA LEU A 248 20.08 1.11 4.05
C LEU A 248 21.37 0.30 4.30
N LYS A 249 22.34 0.42 3.41
CA LYS A 249 23.60 -0.34 3.41
C LYS A 249 24.32 -0.36 4.75
N GLU A 250 24.53 0.80 5.37
CA GLU A 250 25.22 0.90 6.65
C GLU A 250 24.51 0.13 7.76
N ARG A 251 23.18 0.15 7.78
CA ARG A 251 22.37 -0.58 8.75
C ARG A 251 22.41 -2.07 8.51
N LEU A 252 22.19 -2.49 7.26
CA LEU A 252 22.10 -3.91 6.89
C LEU A 252 23.44 -4.63 7.01
N GLN A 253 24.55 -3.97 6.69
CA GLN A 253 25.89 -4.57 6.78
C GLN A 253 26.41 -4.72 8.21
N LYS A 254 25.75 -4.15 9.22
CA LYS A 254 26.05 -4.43 10.63
C LYS A 254 25.82 -5.92 10.98
N TRP A 255 24.96 -6.60 10.24
CA TRP A 255 24.64 -8.00 10.43
C TRP A 255 25.36 -8.87 9.40
N PRO A 256 26.36 -9.70 9.80
CA PRO A 256 27.14 -10.52 8.86
C PRO A 256 26.27 -11.46 8.02
N SER A 257 25.20 -12.05 8.58
CA SER A 257 24.26 -12.92 7.88
C SER A 257 23.51 -12.18 6.77
N THR A 258 23.11 -10.94 7.00
CA THR A 258 22.43 -10.08 6.03
C THR A 258 23.39 -9.60 4.95
N LYS A 259 24.59 -9.14 5.36
CA LYS A 259 25.64 -8.73 4.43
C LYS A 259 25.97 -9.84 3.42
N LYS A 260 26.09 -11.07 3.89
CA LYS A 260 26.41 -12.26 3.06
C LYS A 260 25.40 -12.49 1.93
N ILE A 261 24.12 -12.14 2.15
CA ILE A 261 23.02 -12.42 1.19
C ILE A 261 22.81 -11.24 0.26
N PHE A 262 22.66 -10.03 0.81
CA PHE A 262 22.18 -8.86 0.09
C PHE A 262 23.29 -7.94 -0.45
N PHE A 263 24.56 -8.27 -0.21
CA PHE A 263 25.69 -7.50 -0.72
C PHE A 263 26.74 -8.41 -1.35
N LYS A 264 27.51 -7.85 -2.28
CA LYS A 264 28.63 -8.55 -2.91
C LYS A 264 29.77 -8.77 -1.89
N PRO A 265 30.70 -9.70 -2.13
CA PRO A 265 31.79 -10.00 -1.20
C PRO A 265 32.64 -8.79 -0.82
N ASP A 266 32.80 -7.81 -1.72
CA ASP A 266 33.51 -6.56 -1.47
C ASP A 266 32.66 -5.54 -0.66
N GLY A 267 31.41 -5.87 -0.35
CA GLY A 267 30.48 -5.01 0.37
C GLY A 267 29.74 -4.01 -0.53
N SER A 268 29.92 -4.04 -1.84
CA SER A 268 29.15 -3.22 -2.76
C SER A 268 27.73 -3.76 -2.94
N THR A 269 26.79 -2.86 -3.28
CA THR A 269 25.39 -3.18 -3.55
C THR A 269 25.25 -3.82 -4.94
N TYR A 270 24.36 -4.79 -5.08
CA TYR A 270 23.97 -5.31 -6.38
C TYR A 270 23.39 -4.22 -7.25
N GLN A 271 23.81 -4.14 -8.51
CA GLN A 271 23.31 -3.20 -9.49
C GLN A 271 22.09 -3.76 -10.24
N PRO A 272 21.23 -2.92 -10.83
CA PRO A 272 20.13 -3.38 -11.67
C PRO A 272 20.60 -4.34 -12.76
N GLY A 273 19.92 -5.49 -12.92
CA GLY A 273 20.25 -6.56 -13.83
C GLY A 273 21.28 -7.57 -13.31
N GLU A 274 21.95 -7.32 -12.18
CA GLU A 274 22.79 -8.33 -11.53
C GLU A 274 21.93 -9.41 -10.85
N ARG A 275 22.43 -10.63 -10.76
CA ARG A 275 21.69 -11.80 -10.24
C ARG A 275 21.84 -11.94 -8.73
N LEU A 276 20.77 -11.77 -7.99
CA LEU A 276 20.70 -12.04 -6.54
C LEU A 276 20.12 -13.43 -6.29
N ARG A 277 20.88 -14.30 -5.61
CA ARG A 277 20.43 -15.65 -5.21
C ARG A 277 20.25 -15.73 -3.70
N GLN A 278 19.20 -16.43 -3.26
CA GLN A 278 18.86 -16.62 -1.85
C GLN A 278 18.72 -18.11 -1.50
N PRO A 279 19.79 -18.93 -1.64
CA PRO A 279 19.71 -20.39 -1.50
C PRO A 279 19.34 -20.84 -0.08
N GLU A 280 19.63 -20.03 0.94
CA GLU A 280 19.21 -20.31 2.31
C GLU A 280 17.70 -20.12 2.46
N LEU A 281 17.13 -19.07 1.86
CA LEU A 281 15.68 -18.83 1.82
C LEU A 281 14.96 -19.91 1.00
N ALA A 282 15.54 -20.34 -0.14
CA ALA A 282 14.99 -21.44 -0.93
C ALA A 282 14.82 -22.73 -0.11
N ARG A 283 15.83 -23.08 0.72
CA ARG A 283 15.75 -24.24 1.62
C ARG A 283 14.66 -24.07 2.69
N SER A 284 14.53 -22.87 3.26
CA SER A 284 13.48 -22.59 4.24
C SER A 284 12.08 -22.69 3.62
N LEU A 285 11.88 -22.13 2.43
CA LEU A 285 10.64 -22.26 1.68
C LEU A 285 10.33 -23.71 1.30
N GLN A 286 11.33 -24.49 0.91
CA GLN A 286 11.16 -25.91 0.62
C GLN A 286 10.73 -26.70 1.87
N LEU A 287 11.33 -26.42 3.04
CA LEU A 287 10.91 -27.04 4.31
C LEU A 287 9.46 -26.72 4.65
N ILE A 288 9.01 -25.49 4.39
CA ILE A 288 7.61 -25.09 4.58
C ILE A 288 6.72 -25.82 3.57
N ALA A 289 7.11 -25.90 2.31
CA ALA A 289 6.37 -26.65 1.28
C ALA A 289 6.20 -28.13 1.66
N ASP A 290 7.25 -28.76 2.20
CA ASP A 290 7.25 -30.19 2.56
C ASP A 290 6.49 -30.48 3.87
N LYS A 291 6.70 -29.64 4.91
CA LYS A 291 6.25 -29.92 6.28
C LYS A 291 5.13 -29.01 6.78
N GLY A 292 4.69 -28.06 5.98
CA GLY A 292 3.73 -27.03 6.40
C GLY A 292 4.31 -26.10 7.46
N ALA A 293 3.48 -25.65 8.38
CA ALA A 293 3.84 -24.76 9.49
C ALA A 293 5.01 -25.31 10.33
N ASP A 294 5.09 -26.62 10.51
CA ASP A 294 6.17 -27.25 11.26
C ASP A 294 7.56 -27.03 10.62
N GLY A 295 7.64 -26.81 9.30
CA GLY A 295 8.87 -26.46 8.58
C GLY A 295 9.46 -25.11 8.99
N PHE A 296 8.64 -24.24 9.60
CA PHE A 296 9.04 -22.92 10.08
C PHE A 296 9.03 -22.83 11.61
N TYR A 297 7.93 -23.22 12.27
CA TYR A 297 7.71 -23.01 13.69
C TYR A 297 8.36 -24.04 14.59
N LYS A 298 8.89 -25.16 14.03
CA LYS A 298 9.56 -26.24 14.78
C LYS A 298 10.90 -26.61 14.16
N GLY A 299 11.68 -27.39 14.89
CA GLY A 299 12.94 -27.98 14.43
C GLY A 299 14.05 -26.96 14.14
N ASP A 300 14.78 -27.17 13.06
CA ASP A 300 16.02 -26.43 12.74
C ASP A 300 15.76 -24.95 12.43
N THR A 301 14.73 -24.65 11.64
CA THR A 301 14.37 -23.26 11.29
C THR A 301 14.03 -22.46 12.55
N ALA A 302 13.14 -22.98 13.40
CA ALA A 302 12.76 -22.34 14.66
C ALA A 302 13.97 -22.13 15.59
N SER A 303 14.84 -23.14 15.69
CA SER A 303 16.05 -23.05 16.52
C SER A 303 17.00 -21.96 16.05
N LYS A 304 17.17 -21.80 14.75
CA LYS A 304 18.01 -20.74 14.16
C LYS A 304 17.41 -19.35 14.36
N ILE A 305 16.08 -19.19 14.21
CA ILE A 305 15.38 -17.92 14.48
C ILE A 305 15.60 -17.53 15.95
N VAL A 306 15.27 -18.41 16.88
CA VAL A 306 15.42 -18.14 18.33
C VAL A 306 16.88 -17.81 18.70
N LYS A 307 17.84 -18.55 18.12
CA LYS A 307 19.27 -18.29 18.31
C LYS A 307 19.65 -16.90 17.83
N ALA A 308 19.20 -16.49 16.63
CA ALA A 308 19.53 -15.18 16.06
C ALA A 308 18.92 -14.04 16.87
N VAL A 309 17.64 -14.15 17.24
CA VAL A 309 16.94 -13.17 18.09
C VAL A 309 17.66 -12.98 19.42
N ASN A 310 17.97 -14.09 20.11
CA ASN A 310 18.57 -14.02 21.45
C ASN A 310 20.05 -13.59 21.41
N ALA A 311 20.80 -13.94 20.36
CA ALA A 311 22.16 -13.45 20.13
C ALA A 311 22.20 -11.93 19.88
N ALA A 312 21.11 -11.37 19.33
CA ALA A 312 20.91 -9.93 19.18
C ALA A 312 20.31 -9.25 20.43
N GLY A 313 20.27 -9.95 21.58
CA GLY A 313 19.77 -9.44 22.86
C GLY A 313 18.25 -9.58 23.05
N GLY A 314 17.56 -10.36 22.22
CA GLY A 314 16.13 -10.59 22.32
C GLY A 314 15.71 -11.60 23.39
N ALA A 315 14.41 -11.89 23.44
CA ALA A 315 13.80 -12.71 24.51
C ALA A 315 12.87 -13.82 23.97
N MET A 316 13.02 -14.26 22.72
CA MET A 316 12.16 -15.26 22.10
C MET A 316 12.52 -16.67 22.54
N SER A 317 11.53 -17.55 22.70
CA SER A 317 11.68 -18.96 23.00
C SER A 317 11.18 -19.84 21.83
N LEU A 318 11.56 -21.12 21.84
CA LEU A 318 11.00 -22.10 20.89
C LEU A 318 9.51 -22.32 21.10
N GLN A 319 9.03 -22.17 22.33
CA GLN A 319 7.61 -22.29 22.65
C GLN A 319 6.80 -21.14 22.07
N ASP A 320 7.33 -19.91 22.06
CA ASP A 320 6.66 -18.77 21.42
C ASP A 320 6.37 -19.03 19.94
N LEU A 321 7.32 -19.65 19.24
CA LEU A 321 7.13 -20.06 17.83
C LEU A 321 6.12 -21.21 17.72
N ALA A 322 6.25 -22.25 18.56
CA ALA A 322 5.40 -23.44 18.49
C ALA A 322 3.93 -23.15 18.81
N ASP A 323 3.65 -22.14 19.64
CA ASP A 323 2.31 -21.72 20.07
C ASP A 323 1.69 -20.62 19.18
N TYR A 324 2.36 -20.23 18.10
CA TYR A 324 1.83 -19.21 17.22
C TYR A 324 0.67 -19.76 16.37
N GLU A 325 -0.47 -19.05 16.42
CA GLU A 325 -1.66 -19.33 15.60
C GLU A 325 -2.18 -18.06 14.94
N ALA A 326 -2.59 -18.19 13.66
CA ALA A 326 -3.35 -17.17 12.94
C ALA A 326 -4.83 -17.27 13.32
N ILE A 327 -5.51 -16.13 13.46
CA ILE A 327 -6.88 -16.04 13.98
C ILE A 327 -7.83 -15.56 12.90
N VAL A 328 -8.99 -16.20 12.75
CA VAL A 328 -10.11 -15.69 11.95
C VAL A 328 -10.93 -14.73 12.80
N ARG A 329 -11.11 -13.49 12.31
CA ARG A 329 -11.86 -12.43 12.98
C ARG A 329 -13.09 -12.02 12.17
N THR A 330 -14.09 -11.43 12.83
CA THR A 330 -15.22 -10.80 12.16
C THR A 330 -14.79 -9.44 11.63
N PRO A 331 -14.96 -9.14 10.32
CA PRO A 331 -14.62 -7.85 9.74
C PRO A 331 -15.34 -6.67 10.39
N VAL A 332 -14.73 -5.49 10.36
CA VAL A 332 -15.42 -4.22 10.57
C VAL A 332 -16.17 -3.86 9.31
N THR A 333 -17.46 -3.51 9.46
CA THR A 333 -18.31 -3.08 8.34
C THR A 333 -18.84 -1.66 8.56
N GLY A 334 -19.03 -0.95 7.46
CA GLY A 334 -19.68 0.37 7.42
C GLY A 334 -20.39 0.59 6.11
N ASN A 335 -21.17 1.66 6.00
CA ASN A 335 -21.79 2.05 4.75
C ASN A 335 -21.43 3.49 4.42
N TYR A 336 -21.00 3.74 3.20
CA TYR A 336 -20.66 5.07 2.70
C TYR A 336 -21.35 5.32 1.37
N ARG A 337 -22.29 6.27 1.33
CA ARG A 337 -23.07 6.64 0.12
C ARG A 337 -23.69 5.44 -0.62
N GLY A 338 -24.15 4.43 0.14
CA GLY A 338 -24.77 3.22 -0.41
C GLY A 338 -23.79 2.10 -0.78
N TYR A 339 -22.48 2.30 -0.58
CA TYR A 339 -21.47 1.26 -0.71
C TYR A 339 -21.14 0.67 0.66
N GLU A 340 -21.05 -0.65 0.76
CA GLU A 340 -20.60 -1.32 1.97
C GLU A 340 -19.07 -1.35 2.00
N ILE A 341 -18.50 -0.90 3.10
CA ILE A 341 -17.06 -0.92 3.36
C ILE A 341 -16.77 -2.05 4.34
N VAL A 342 -15.93 -3.00 3.95
CA VAL A 342 -15.54 -4.16 4.76
C VAL A 342 -14.03 -4.17 4.91
N SER A 343 -13.54 -4.07 6.15
CA SER A 343 -12.10 -3.92 6.40
C SER A 343 -11.66 -4.60 7.70
N MET A 344 -10.36 -4.55 7.97
CA MET A 344 -9.74 -5.29 9.06
C MET A 344 -10.16 -4.77 10.45
N PRO A 345 -10.59 -5.65 11.36
CA PRO A 345 -10.87 -5.31 12.76
C PRO A 345 -9.57 -5.22 13.60
N PRO A 346 -9.66 -4.82 14.90
CA PRO A 346 -8.53 -4.94 15.82
C PRO A 346 -7.90 -6.36 15.83
N PRO A 347 -6.56 -6.45 15.93
CA PRO A 347 -5.61 -5.42 16.32
C PRO A 347 -5.21 -4.45 15.20
N SER A 348 -5.99 -4.28 14.13
CA SER A 348 -5.86 -3.15 13.23
C SER A 348 -6.84 -2.04 13.58
N SER A 349 -6.36 -0.81 13.60
CA SER A 349 -7.19 0.39 13.70
C SER A 349 -7.83 0.76 12.36
N GLY A 350 -7.34 0.18 11.26
CA GLY A 350 -7.62 0.66 9.90
C GLY A 350 -9.08 0.62 9.52
N GLY A 351 -9.74 -0.52 9.69
CA GLY A 351 -11.15 -0.65 9.32
C GLY A 351 -12.05 0.28 10.11
N ILE A 352 -11.81 0.42 11.41
CA ILE A 352 -12.57 1.34 12.28
C ILE A 352 -12.45 2.78 11.79
N HIS A 353 -11.22 3.26 11.56
CA HIS A 353 -11.01 4.68 11.22
C HIS A 353 -11.35 5.00 9.77
N ILE A 354 -11.23 4.07 8.83
CA ILE A 354 -11.78 4.26 7.48
C ILE A 354 -13.29 4.49 7.58
N VAL A 355 -14.02 3.63 8.27
CA VAL A 355 -15.48 3.77 8.46
C VAL A 355 -15.82 5.06 9.23
N GLN A 356 -15.09 5.39 10.28
CA GLN A 356 -15.30 6.61 11.08
C GLN A 356 -15.10 7.88 10.24
N ILE A 357 -13.98 8.00 9.52
CA ILE A 357 -13.68 9.16 8.66
C ILE A 357 -14.73 9.28 7.55
N LEU A 358 -15.06 8.20 6.86
CA LEU A 358 -16.08 8.17 5.82
C LEU A 358 -17.46 8.57 6.37
N ASN A 359 -17.86 8.07 7.54
CA ASN A 359 -19.11 8.48 8.21
C ASN A 359 -19.14 9.97 8.56
N ILE A 360 -18.02 10.58 8.95
CA ILE A 360 -17.91 12.02 9.16
C ILE A 360 -18.08 12.75 7.82
N LEU A 361 -17.38 12.32 6.79
CA LEU A 361 -17.38 12.94 5.47
C LEU A 361 -18.71 12.80 4.72
N GLU A 362 -19.52 11.78 5.01
CA GLU A 362 -20.80 11.55 4.33
C GLU A 362 -21.79 12.72 4.47
N GLY A 363 -21.64 13.55 5.49
CA GLY A 363 -22.47 14.75 5.69
C GLY A 363 -22.09 15.95 4.82
N TYR A 364 -21.03 15.85 4.00
CA TYR A 364 -20.57 16.94 3.15
C TYR A 364 -20.71 16.58 1.65
N PRO A 365 -21.05 17.53 0.78
CA PRO A 365 -21.16 17.30 -0.66
C PRO A 365 -19.76 17.39 -1.33
N LEU A 366 -18.89 16.43 -1.05
CA LEU A 366 -17.49 16.43 -1.54
C LEU A 366 -17.40 16.51 -3.06
N LYS A 367 -18.37 15.89 -3.77
CA LYS A 367 -18.47 15.96 -5.22
C LYS A 367 -18.54 17.41 -5.72
N ASP A 368 -19.35 18.24 -5.07
CA ASP A 368 -19.55 19.63 -5.47
C ASP A 368 -18.35 20.52 -5.17
N TYR A 369 -17.55 20.13 -4.14
CA TYR A 369 -16.32 20.85 -3.81
C TYR A 369 -15.17 20.51 -4.75
N GLY A 370 -15.20 19.35 -5.36
CA GLY A 370 -14.19 18.86 -6.28
C GLY A 370 -12.99 18.17 -5.58
N GLN A 371 -12.40 17.24 -6.31
CA GLN A 371 -11.27 16.45 -5.84
C GLN A 371 -10.05 17.34 -5.58
N ASN A 372 -9.39 17.14 -4.43
CA ASN A 372 -8.24 17.92 -3.98
C ASN A 372 -8.43 19.45 -3.97
N SER A 373 -9.67 19.94 -3.93
CA SER A 373 -9.92 21.34 -3.59
C SER A 373 -9.53 21.62 -2.13
N ALA A 374 -9.25 22.87 -1.81
CA ALA A 374 -8.94 23.25 -0.43
C ALA A 374 -10.06 22.92 0.55
N GLN A 375 -11.32 23.02 0.10
CA GLN A 375 -12.49 22.68 0.93
C GLN A 375 -12.56 21.17 1.21
N THR A 376 -12.38 20.33 0.19
CA THR A 376 -12.35 18.88 0.35
C THR A 376 -11.20 18.44 1.28
N ILE A 377 -10.00 18.99 1.06
CA ILE A 377 -8.83 18.68 1.89
C ILE A 377 -9.01 19.13 3.34
N HIS A 378 -9.54 20.34 3.56
CA HIS A 378 -9.82 20.84 4.90
C HIS A 378 -10.75 19.89 5.66
N LEU A 379 -11.89 19.52 5.08
CA LEU A 379 -12.84 18.63 5.74
C LEU A 379 -12.29 17.22 5.97
N MET A 380 -11.50 16.70 5.02
CA MET A 380 -10.80 15.45 5.20
C MET A 380 -9.78 15.51 6.35
N SER A 381 -8.98 16.58 6.42
CA SER A 381 -8.01 16.80 7.49
C SER A 381 -8.68 16.88 8.86
N GLU A 382 -9.72 17.66 9.01
CA GLU A 382 -10.49 17.77 10.25
C GLU A 382 -11.08 16.40 10.68
N ALA A 383 -11.66 15.64 9.74
CA ALA A 383 -12.16 14.30 10.02
C ALA A 383 -11.05 13.33 10.43
N MET A 384 -9.89 13.40 9.77
CA MET A 384 -8.72 12.62 10.08
C MET A 384 -8.19 12.94 11.48
N GLN A 385 -8.02 14.22 11.84
CA GLN A 385 -7.54 14.63 13.17
C GLN A 385 -8.44 14.08 14.30
N LEU A 386 -9.76 14.18 14.14
CA LEU A 386 -10.71 13.65 15.12
C LEU A 386 -10.59 12.13 15.27
N ALA A 387 -10.48 11.41 14.15
CA ALA A 387 -10.29 9.96 14.15
C ALA A 387 -8.96 9.56 14.78
N TYR A 388 -7.87 10.24 14.46
CA TYR A 388 -6.54 9.97 15.03
C TYR A 388 -6.43 10.38 16.51
N ALA A 389 -7.17 11.36 16.98
CA ALA A 389 -7.29 11.66 18.40
C ALA A 389 -8.00 10.54 19.15
N ASP A 390 -9.09 9.99 18.61
CA ASP A 390 -9.78 8.82 19.17
C ASP A 390 -8.88 7.58 19.14
N ARG A 391 -8.14 7.38 18.05
CA ARG A 391 -7.14 6.35 17.90
C ARG A 391 -6.10 6.43 19.03
N ALA A 392 -5.69 7.68 19.46
CA ALA A 392 -4.77 8.05 20.51
C ALA A 392 -5.12 7.57 21.91
N GLU A 393 -6.30 7.37 22.23
CA GLU A 393 -6.74 6.98 23.57
C GLU A 393 -7.15 5.50 23.68
N TYR A 394 -7.62 4.80 22.61
CA TYR A 394 -8.53 3.67 22.75
C TYR A 394 -8.23 2.32 22.06
N LEU A 395 -7.39 2.23 21.01
CA LEU A 395 -7.19 0.95 20.33
C LEU A 395 -5.97 0.15 20.82
N GLY A 396 -6.08 -1.13 20.71
CA GLY A 396 -5.08 -2.12 21.03
C GLY A 396 -5.51 -3.48 20.49
N ASP A 397 -4.89 -4.53 20.95
CA ASP A 397 -5.32 -5.89 20.70
C ASP A 397 -6.63 -6.16 21.44
N SER A 398 -7.71 -6.42 20.69
CA SER A 398 -9.04 -6.70 21.28
C SER A 398 -9.12 -7.98 22.10
N ASP A 399 -8.10 -8.84 22.04
CA ASP A 399 -7.99 -10.02 22.89
C ASP A 399 -7.47 -9.65 24.31
N PHE A 400 -6.94 -8.42 24.48
CA PHE A 400 -6.34 -7.93 25.73
C PHE A 400 -7.03 -6.67 26.28
N VAL A 401 -7.68 -5.86 25.42
CA VAL A 401 -8.34 -4.62 25.81
C VAL A 401 -9.72 -4.51 25.17
N ASP A 402 -10.64 -3.86 25.87
CA ASP A 402 -11.97 -3.60 25.34
C ASP A 402 -11.93 -2.43 24.34
N VAL A 403 -12.09 -2.75 23.06
CA VAL A 403 -12.11 -1.78 21.97
C VAL A 403 -13.55 -1.48 21.56
N PRO A 404 -14.06 -0.24 21.75
CA PRO A 404 -15.45 0.11 21.47
C PRO A 404 -15.73 0.27 19.97
N THR A 405 -15.47 -0.76 19.19
CA THR A 405 -15.59 -0.78 17.72
C THR A 405 -16.97 -0.27 17.27
N SER A 406 -18.06 -0.74 17.89
CA SER A 406 -19.43 -0.32 17.54
C SER A 406 -19.67 1.17 17.76
N GLY A 407 -19.09 1.74 18.83
CA GLY A 407 -19.21 3.16 19.13
C GLY A 407 -18.45 4.04 18.13
N LEU A 408 -17.21 3.64 17.80
CA LEU A 408 -16.34 4.37 16.85
C LEU A 408 -16.92 4.42 15.44
N THR A 409 -17.56 3.35 15.00
CA THR A 409 -18.16 3.24 13.66
C THR A 409 -19.62 3.71 13.60
N ALA A 410 -20.20 4.12 14.74
CA ALA A 410 -21.59 4.54 14.80
C ALA A 410 -21.84 5.90 14.11
N ARG A 411 -22.88 5.97 13.26
CA ARG A 411 -23.29 7.23 12.61
C ARG A 411 -23.65 8.35 13.60
N PRO A 412 -24.35 8.11 14.74
CA PRO A 412 -24.59 9.16 15.72
C PRO A 412 -23.30 9.76 16.28
N TYR A 413 -22.27 8.93 16.48
CA TYR A 413 -20.95 9.38 16.93
C TYR A 413 -20.25 10.23 15.85
N ALA A 414 -20.25 9.78 14.60
CA ALA A 414 -19.72 10.56 13.49
C ALA A 414 -20.45 11.91 13.31
N ASN A 415 -21.77 11.96 13.53
CA ASN A 415 -22.53 13.22 13.52
C ASN A 415 -22.09 14.17 14.64
N LYS A 416 -21.82 13.65 15.84
CA LYS A 416 -21.25 14.42 16.95
C LYS A 416 -19.87 14.98 16.57
N LEU A 417 -18.98 14.15 16.04
CA LEU A 417 -17.64 14.57 15.61
C LEU A 417 -17.72 15.62 14.51
N ARG A 418 -18.60 15.43 13.52
CA ARG A 418 -18.85 16.42 12.45
C ARG A 418 -19.28 17.78 12.98
N SER A 419 -20.06 17.83 14.06
CA SER A 419 -20.50 19.09 14.67
C SER A 419 -19.37 19.90 15.31
N LEU A 420 -18.20 19.31 15.49
CA LEU A 420 -17.00 19.98 16.01
C LEU A 420 -16.18 20.66 14.90
N ILE A 421 -16.42 20.31 13.63
CA ILE A 421 -15.69 20.83 12.48
C ILE A 421 -16.26 22.20 12.07
N ASP A 422 -15.41 23.22 12.07
CA ASP A 422 -15.72 24.51 11.43
C ASP A 422 -15.40 24.39 9.92
N PRO A 423 -16.37 24.51 9.01
CA PRO A 423 -16.13 24.29 7.58
C PRO A 423 -15.21 25.32 6.92
N ASN A 424 -14.83 26.38 7.61
CA ASN A 424 -14.05 27.49 7.05
C ASN A 424 -12.71 27.74 7.76
N LYS A 425 -12.46 27.07 8.89
CA LYS A 425 -11.30 27.36 9.72
C LYS A 425 -10.75 26.08 10.34
N ALA A 426 -9.42 25.92 10.23
CA ALA A 426 -8.70 24.82 10.83
C ALA A 426 -8.82 24.79 12.37
N THR A 427 -9.03 23.62 12.92
CA THR A 427 -9.01 23.37 14.36
C THR A 427 -7.57 23.01 14.78
N PRO A 428 -6.91 23.83 15.63
CA PRO A 428 -5.58 23.48 16.13
C PRO A 428 -5.59 22.14 16.86
N ALA A 429 -4.62 21.27 16.61
CA ALA A 429 -4.54 19.94 17.22
C ALA A 429 -4.54 19.97 18.75
N ALA A 430 -4.02 21.02 19.37
CA ALA A 430 -4.05 21.23 20.82
C ALA A 430 -5.48 21.33 21.40
N ASN A 431 -6.46 21.70 20.58
CA ASN A 431 -7.88 21.81 20.96
C ASN A 431 -8.66 20.51 20.70
N ILE A 432 -8.05 19.56 19.99
CA ILE A 432 -8.64 18.26 19.68
C ILE A 432 -8.23 17.27 20.77
N LYS A 433 -9.21 16.56 21.30
CA LYS A 433 -9.02 15.45 22.25
C LYS A 433 -9.85 14.28 21.80
N ALA A 434 -9.43 13.10 22.21
CA ALA A 434 -10.27 11.93 22.06
C ALA A 434 -11.65 12.18 22.67
N ASN A 435 -12.68 11.84 21.91
CA ASN A 435 -14.07 12.11 22.27
C ASN A 435 -14.76 10.85 22.78
N ASN A 436 -14.09 9.98 23.53
CA ASN A 436 -14.61 8.69 23.94
C ASN A 436 -15.41 8.01 22.81
N PRO A 437 -14.87 7.16 22.13
CA PRO A 437 -14.17 5.91 22.32
C PRO A 437 -12.69 5.88 21.87
N LEU A 438 -12.04 4.96 22.23
CA LEU A 438 -10.72 4.51 22.63
C LEU A 438 -9.75 3.92 21.52
N PRO A 439 -8.43 4.18 21.36
CA PRO A 439 -7.44 4.12 20.24
C PRO A 439 -6.24 3.17 20.15
N TYR A 440 -5.28 3.02 19.29
CA TYR A 440 -4.09 3.37 18.49
C TYR A 440 -3.37 2.21 17.73
N GLU A 441 -2.19 2.37 17.12
CA GLU A 441 -1.63 2.39 15.89
C GLU A 441 -0.16 2.03 15.56
N SER A 442 0.29 1.74 14.29
CA SER A 442 1.65 1.77 13.79
C SER A 442 1.93 1.56 12.28
N ASP A 443 3.22 1.61 11.78
CA ASP A 443 3.63 2.03 10.44
C ASP A 443 4.67 1.13 9.70
N GLN A 444 4.50 0.77 8.45
CA GLN A 444 5.28 0.15 7.36
C GLN A 444 4.86 -1.28 6.92
N THR A 445 4.57 -1.42 5.61
CA THR A 445 3.80 -2.55 5.12
C THR A 445 3.95 -2.72 3.63
N THR A 446 3.62 -3.89 3.04
CA THR A 446 3.32 -4.06 1.62
C THR A 446 1.88 -4.54 1.45
N HIS A 447 1.28 -4.23 0.29
CA HIS A 447 -0.08 -4.62 -0.04
C HIS A 447 -0.15 -5.26 -1.42
N PHE A 448 -1.07 -6.22 -1.59
CA PHE A 448 -1.49 -6.73 -2.90
C PHE A 448 -2.99 -7.07 -2.92
N SER A 449 -3.59 -6.96 -4.11
CA SER A 449 -5.01 -7.25 -4.38
C SER A 449 -5.13 -8.28 -5.50
N ILE A 450 -6.07 -9.21 -5.36
CA ILE A 450 -6.32 -10.28 -6.34
C ILE A 450 -7.83 -10.50 -6.51
N VAL A 451 -8.24 -10.76 -7.74
CA VAL A 451 -9.60 -11.19 -8.09
C VAL A 451 -9.51 -12.33 -9.10
N ASP A 452 -10.32 -13.37 -8.91
CA ASP A 452 -10.42 -14.50 -9.85
C ASP A 452 -11.70 -14.47 -10.70
N GLN A 453 -11.80 -15.42 -11.62
CA GLN A 453 -12.93 -15.55 -12.55
C GLN A 453 -14.26 -15.90 -11.84
N ALA A 454 -14.22 -16.54 -10.69
CA ALA A 454 -15.40 -16.87 -9.90
C ALA A 454 -15.94 -15.68 -9.10
N GLY A 455 -15.18 -14.58 -9.04
CA GLY A 455 -15.50 -13.37 -8.28
C GLY A 455 -14.99 -13.42 -6.84
N ASN A 456 -14.16 -14.39 -6.46
CA ASN A 456 -13.47 -14.34 -5.19
C ASN A 456 -12.47 -13.20 -5.19
N ALA A 457 -12.32 -12.54 -4.05
CA ALA A 457 -11.43 -11.40 -3.91
C ALA A 457 -10.56 -11.52 -2.66
N VAL A 458 -9.29 -11.14 -2.78
CA VAL A 458 -8.34 -11.09 -1.68
C VAL A 458 -7.67 -9.72 -1.65
N ALA A 459 -7.71 -9.07 -0.49
CA ALA A 459 -6.89 -7.92 -0.14
C ALA A 459 -5.95 -8.32 0.99
N ASN A 460 -4.65 -8.25 0.78
CA ASN A 460 -3.66 -8.68 1.76
C ASN A 460 -2.63 -7.59 2.04
N THR A 461 -2.42 -7.32 3.31
CA THR A 461 -1.42 -6.35 3.78
C THR A 461 -0.55 -7.01 4.84
N TYR A 462 0.77 -7.07 4.63
CA TYR A 462 1.70 -7.71 5.55
C TYR A 462 3.06 -6.99 5.57
N THR A 463 3.88 -7.23 6.60
CA THR A 463 4.99 -6.33 6.92
C THR A 463 6.13 -7.02 7.66
N LEU A 464 7.26 -6.31 7.75
CA LEU A 464 8.33 -6.49 8.74
C LEU A 464 8.39 -5.31 9.73
N ASN A 465 7.42 -4.39 9.69
CA ASN A 465 7.38 -3.03 10.20
C ASN A 465 8.30 -2.10 9.38
N PHE A 466 9.59 -1.96 9.65
CA PHE A 466 10.48 -1.15 8.82
C PHE A 466 10.95 -1.90 7.57
N SER A 467 11.42 -1.16 6.55
CA SER A 467 12.12 -1.76 5.41
C SER A 467 13.24 -2.69 5.90
N TYR A 468 13.15 -3.97 5.55
CA TYR A 468 14.03 -5.05 6.03
C TYR A 468 13.94 -5.34 7.55
N GLY A 469 12.89 -4.93 8.25
CA GLY A 469 12.71 -5.13 9.68
C GLY A 469 13.86 -4.62 10.54
N THR A 470 14.34 -5.42 11.49
CA THR A 470 15.59 -5.14 12.24
C THR A 470 16.84 -5.06 11.35
N GLY A 471 16.77 -5.52 10.11
CA GLY A 471 17.91 -5.75 9.23
C GLY A 471 18.65 -7.07 9.49
N LEU A 472 18.27 -7.84 10.51
CA LEU A 472 18.89 -9.13 10.87
C LEU A 472 18.27 -10.28 10.09
N VAL A 473 19.09 -11.04 9.39
CA VAL A 473 18.72 -12.36 8.85
C VAL A 473 19.10 -13.45 9.86
N ALA A 474 18.17 -14.34 10.18
CA ALA A 474 18.45 -15.53 10.97
C ALA A 474 19.43 -16.43 10.17
N GLU A 475 20.66 -16.58 10.68
CA GLU A 475 21.76 -17.22 9.98
C GLU A 475 21.43 -18.65 9.53
N GLY A 476 21.70 -18.96 8.26
CA GLY A 476 21.45 -20.26 7.64
C GLY A 476 19.97 -20.53 7.28
N THR A 477 19.08 -19.52 7.41
CA THR A 477 17.68 -19.61 7.00
C THR A 477 17.31 -18.69 5.84
N GLY A 478 18.05 -17.60 5.65
CA GLY A 478 17.71 -16.54 4.70
C GLY A 478 16.52 -15.68 5.13
N ILE A 479 15.99 -15.85 6.33
CA ILE A 479 14.78 -15.18 6.84
C ILE A 479 15.14 -13.86 7.50
N LEU A 480 14.67 -12.73 6.93
CA LEU A 480 14.70 -11.42 7.57
C LEU A 480 13.70 -11.37 8.74
N LEU A 481 14.13 -10.81 9.87
CA LEU A 481 13.36 -10.71 11.10
C LEU A 481 12.73 -9.33 11.24
N ASN A 482 11.45 -9.31 11.62
CA ASN A 482 10.66 -8.10 11.83
C ASN A 482 11.19 -7.25 13.00
N ASN A 483 10.71 -6.01 13.07
CA ASN A 483 10.85 -5.14 14.25
C ASN A 483 9.46 -4.61 14.69
N GLU A 484 8.50 -5.50 14.69
CA GLU A 484 7.09 -5.20 14.88
C GLU A 484 6.76 -4.78 16.31
N MET A 485 7.63 -5.09 17.26
CA MET A 485 7.46 -4.69 18.65
C MET A 485 7.55 -3.16 18.85
N ASP A 486 8.12 -2.41 17.87
CA ASP A 486 8.12 -0.93 17.87
C ASP A 486 6.71 -0.33 17.75
N ASP A 487 5.76 -1.14 17.31
CA ASP A 487 4.36 -0.78 17.17
C ASP A 487 3.61 -0.72 18.49
N PHE A 488 4.15 -1.28 19.55
CA PHE A 488 3.67 -1.03 20.91
C PHE A 488 4.02 0.37 21.41
N SER A 489 3.23 0.86 22.35
CA SER A 489 3.55 2.06 23.12
C SER A 489 4.65 1.75 24.11
N ALA A 490 5.90 2.07 23.77
CA ALA A 490 7.05 1.88 24.67
C ALA A 490 6.88 2.65 26.00
N LYS A 491 6.26 3.84 25.94
CA LYS A 491 5.87 4.66 27.10
C LYS A 491 4.60 5.44 26.71
N PRO A 492 3.49 5.31 27.45
CA PRO A 492 2.27 6.07 27.17
C PRO A 492 2.54 7.57 27.07
N GLY A 493 2.02 8.22 26.01
CA GLY A 493 2.23 9.65 25.75
C GLY A 493 3.53 10.01 25.04
N THR A 494 4.42 9.05 24.77
CA THR A 494 5.66 9.27 24.03
C THR A 494 5.46 8.85 22.55
N PRO A 495 5.91 9.66 21.57
CA PRO A 495 5.82 9.31 20.17
C PRO A 495 6.72 8.09 19.83
N ASN A 496 6.19 7.16 19.02
CA ASN A 496 7.02 6.12 18.39
C ASN A 496 7.88 6.69 17.24
N ALA A 497 8.55 5.82 16.47
CA ALA A 497 9.40 6.23 15.34
C ALA A 497 8.72 7.15 14.32
N TYR A 498 7.40 7.12 14.24
CA TYR A 498 6.59 7.81 13.24
C TYR A 498 5.88 9.06 13.77
N GLY A 499 6.17 9.41 15.02
CA GLY A 499 5.54 10.55 15.69
C GLY A 499 4.16 10.27 16.25
N LEU A 500 3.74 9.00 16.25
CA LEU A 500 2.46 8.60 16.82
C LEU A 500 2.55 8.47 18.33
N ILE A 501 1.59 9.08 19.02
CA ILE A 501 1.47 8.96 20.46
C ILE A 501 0.64 7.71 20.78
N GLY A 502 1.10 6.86 21.68
CA GLY A 502 0.43 5.65 22.13
C GLY A 502 -0.06 5.70 23.56
N GLY A 503 -1.26 5.15 23.81
CA GLY A 503 -1.87 5.01 25.12
C GLY A 503 -1.51 3.70 25.84
N ALA A 504 -2.07 3.53 27.04
CA ALA A 504 -1.90 2.32 27.84
C ALA A 504 -2.54 1.06 27.20
N ALA A 505 -3.58 1.26 26.38
CA ALA A 505 -4.25 0.17 25.67
C ALA A 505 -3.30 -0.62 24.76
N ASN A 506 -2.30 0.04 24.16
CA ASN A 506 -1.29 -0.58 23.31
C ASN A 506 0.06 -0.77 24.03
N ALA A 507 0.11 -0.83 25.36
CA ALA A 507 1.33 -1.17 26.09
C ALA A 507 1.78 -2.61 25.80
N VAL A 508 3.10 -2.85 25.89
CA VAL A 508 3.67 -4.20 25.72
C VAL A 508 3.13 -5.16 26.78
N GLU A 509 2.69 -6.32 26.33
CA GLU A 509 2.26 -7.43 27.17
C GLU A 509 2.60 -8.76 26.48
N ALA A 510 2.99 -9.78 27.24
CA ALA A 510 3.36 -11.08 26.71
C ALA A 510 2.19 -11.74 25.93
N GLY A 511 2.46 -12.22 24.72
CA GLY A 511 1.45 -12.85 23.86
C GLY A 511 0.51 -11.89 23.13
N LYS A 512 0.53 -10.60 23.46
CA LYS A 512 -0.27 -9.55 22.82
C LYS A 512 0.24 -9.21 21.43
N ARG A 513 -0.68 -8.86 20.53
CA ARG A 513 -0.35 -8.32 19.21
C ARG A 513 -0.21 -6.80 19.26
N PRO A 514 0.86 -6.23 18.68
CA PRO A 514 0.96 -4.78 18.58
C PRO A 514 -0.12 -4.23 17.65
N LEU A 515 -0.64 -3.06 17.99
CA LEU A 515 -1.64 -2.38 17.19
C LEU A 515 -1.12 -2.08 15.78
N SER A 516 -1.97 -2.14 14.77
CA SER A 516 -1.63 -1.91 13.36
C SER A 516 -2.51 -0.85 12.71
N SER A 517 -2.00 -0.23 11.61
CA SER A 517 -2.81 0.56 10.66
C SER A 517 -3.06 -0.17 9.34
N MET A 518 -2.61 -1.39 9.19
CA MET A 518 -2.82 -2.17 7.97
C MET A 518 -4.31 -2.36 7.68
N SER A 519 -4.75 -1.87 6.52
CA SER A 519 -6.17 -1.75 6.17
C SER A 519 -6.46 -2.42 4.84
N PRO A 520 -6.26 -3.75 4.70
CA PRO A 520 -6.81 -4.44 3.55
C PRO A 520 -8.34 -4.26 3.55
N THR A 521 -8.89 -3.77 2.43
CA THR A 521 -10.27 -3.32 2.35
C THR A 521 -10.96 -3.84 1.10
N LEU A 522 -12.20 -4.30 1.27
CA LEU A 522 -13.14 -4.63 0.22
C LEU A 522 -14.30 -3.63 0.26
N VAL A 523 -14.68 -3.09 -0.90
CA VAL A 523 -15.87 -2.24 -1.04
C VAL A 523 -16.87 -2.99 -1.88
N PHE A 524 -18.12 -3.04 -1.43
CA PHE A 524 -19.21 -3.70 -2.15
C PHE A 524 -20.20 -2.68 -2.68
N LYS A 525 -20.71 -2.98 -3.87
CA LYS A 525 -21.85 -2.28 -4.47
C LYS A 525 -22.88 -3.31 -4.86
N ASP A 526 -24.14 -3.09 -4.44
CA ASP A 526 -25.24 -4.03 -4.71
C ASP A 526 -24.87 -5.48 -4.32
N SER A 527 -24.26 -5.64 -3.12
CA SER A 527 -23.78 -6.91 -2.54
C SER A 527 -22.72 -7.65 -3.38
N LYS A 528 -22.01 -6.95 -4.27
CA LYS A 528 -20.91 -7.53 -5.07
C LYS A 528 -19.61 -6.75 -4.82
N PRO A 529 -18.47 -7.42 -4.80
CA PRO A 529 -17.18 -6.72 -4.73
C PRO A 529 -17.09 -5.67 -5.84
N TYR A 530 -16.70 -4.46 -5.45
CA TYR A 530 -16.58 -3.32 -6.34
C TYR A 530 -15.14 -2.79 -6.36
N ILE A 531 -14.51 -2.63 -5.17
CA ILE A 531 -13.10 -2.25 -5.06
C ILE A 531 -12.40 -3.21 -4.11
N VAL A 532 -11.21 -3.68 -4.51
CA VAL A 532 -10.25 -4.41 -3.68
C VAL A 532 -9.02 -3.53 -3.56
N THR A 533 -8.67 -3.11 -2.36
CA THR A 533 -7.61 -2.10 -2.17
C THR A 533 -6.94 -2.17 -0.80
N GLY A 534 -5.81 -1.54 -0.70
CA GLY A 534 -5.03 -1.30 0.49
C GLY A 534 -3.71 -0.64 0.14
N SER A 535 -2.89 -0.34 1.12
CA SER A 535 -1.63 0.38 0.92
C SER A 535 -0.62 -0.01 2.00
N PRO A 536 0.69 0.05 1.73
CA PRO A 536 1.69 0.30 2.76
C PRO A 536 1.70 1.79 3.14
N GLY A 537 2.42 2.13 4.21
CA GLY A 537 2.68 3.52 4.54
C GLY A 537 2.38 3.90 5.99
N GLY A 538 2.18 2.91 6.86
CA GLY A 538 1.95 3.08 8.26
C GLY A 538 0.69 3.86 8.63
N SER A 539 0.79 4.87 9.50
CA SER A 539 -0.34 5.74 9.80
C SER A 539 -1.05 6.22 8.53
N ARG A 540 -0.29 6.49 7.48
CA ARG A 540 -0.79 6.94 6.17
C ARG A 540 -1.66 5.91 5.43
N ILE A 541 -1.63 4.64 5.80
CA ILE A 541 -2.45 3.59 5.17
C ILE A 541 -3.93 3.95 5.24
N ILE A 542 -4.42 4.29 6.44
CA ILE A 542 -5.82 4.63 6.70
C ILE A 542 -6.27 5.77 5.78
N THR A 543 -5.51 6.86 5.78
CA THR A 543 -5.85 8.05 5.00
C THR A 543 -5.70 7.83 3.50
N THR A 544 -4.74 7.01 3.07
CA THR A 544 -4.58 6.63 1.66
C THR A 544 -5.77 5.79 1.17
N VAL A 545 -6.17 4.75 1.89
CA VAL A 545 -7.32 3.91 1.52
C VAL A 545 -8.61 4.72 1.53
N THR A 546 -8.81 5.59 2.53
CA THR A 546 -9.95 6.51 2.57
C THR A 546 -10.02 7.39 1.32
N GLN A 547 -8.88 7.93 0.87
CA GLN A 547 -8.82 8.78 -0.34
C GLN A 547 -9.10 7.99 -1.62
N ILE A 548 -8.63 6.73 -1.75
CA ILE A 548 -9.00 5.88 -2.89
C ILE A 548 -10.52 5.68 -2.95
N ILE A 549 -11.14 5.35 -1.82
CA ILE A 549 -12.58 5.13 -1.73
C ILE A 549 -13.35 6.42 -2.09
N SER A 550 -12.98 7.56 -1.50
CA SER A 550 -13.62 8.85 -1.78
C SER A 550 -13.40 9.31 -3.22
N ASN A 551 -12.19 9.14 -3.78
CA ASN A 551 -11.89 9.49 -5.17
C ASN A 551 -12.80 8.73 -6.16
N VAL A 552 -13.04 7.45 -5.92
CA VAL A 552 -13.93 6.63 -6.77
C VAL A 552 -15.40 6.98 -6.52
N ILE A 553 -15.83 7.09 -5.26
CA ILE A 553 -17.26 7.22 -4.92
C ILE A 553 -17.75 8.67 -4.99
N ASP A 554 -16.99 9.64 -4.48
CA ASP A 554 -17.40 11.05 -4.46
C ASP A 554 -17.06 11.79 -5.76
N HIS A 555 -15.94 11.43 -6.39
CA HIS A 555 -15.41 12.18 -7.53
C HIS A 555 -15.50 11.43 -8.87
N ASP A 556 -16.19 10.28 -8.89
CA ASP A 556 -16.42 9.44 -10.09
C ASP A 556 -15.12 9.06 -10.86
N MET A 557 -13.99 9.01 -10.16
CA MET A 557 -12.71 8.65 -10.75
C MET A 557 -12.65 7.16 -11.09
N ASN A 558 -12.04 6.81 -12.22
CA ASN A 558 -11.65 5.43 -12.46
C ASN A 558 -10.50 5.03 -11.51
N ILE A 559 -10.22 3.72 -11.39
CA ILE A 559 -9.26 3.25 -10.39
C ILE A 559 -7.82 3.72 -10.65
N ALA A 560 -7.45 4.02 -11.89
CA ALA A 560 -6.13 4.58 -12.21
C ALA A 560 -6.04 6.05 -11.79
N GLU A 561 -7.04 6.86 -12.10
CA GLU A 561 -7.11 8.25 -11.65
C GLU A 561 -7.08 8.34 -10.13
N ALA A 562 -7.89 7.52 -9.44
CA ALA A 562 -7.93 7.48 -7.98
C ALA A 562 -6.58 7.09 -7.37
N THR A 563 -5.88 6.12 -7.97
CA THR A 563 -4.55 5.66 -7.53
C THR A 563 -3.47 6.71 -7.74
N HIS A 564 -3.50 7.44 -8.87
CA HIS A 564 -2.47 8.42 -9.24
C HIS A 564 -2.67 9.79 -8.61
N ALA A 565 -3.87 10.13 -8.14
CA ALA A 565 -4.17 11.43 -7.54
C ALA A 565 -3.18 11.80 -6.41
N PRO A 566 -2.76 13.07 -6.32
CA PRO A 566 -1.95 13.54 -5.20
C PRO A 566 -2.63 13.29 -3.84
N ARG A 567 -1.86 12.86 -2.86
CA ARG A 567 -2.34 12.45 -1.54
C ARG A 567 -2.07 13.50 -0.48
N ILE A 568 -2.92 13.48 0.53
CA ILE A 568 -2.77 14.25 1.77
C ILE A 568 -2.81 13.29 2.97
N HIS A 569 -2.27 13.75 4.10
CA HIS A 569 -2.32 13.01 5.36
C HIS A 569 -2.28 13.96 6.55
N ASP A 570 -3.17 13.73 7.49
CA ASP A 570 -3.18 14.36 8.79
C ASP A 570 -3.39 13.26 9.86
N GLN A 571 -2.55 13.25 10.87
CA GLN A 571 -2.59 12.24 11.93
C GLN A 571 -2.76 12.88 13.33
N TRP A 572 -3.38 14.07 13.38
CA TRP A 572 -3.56 14.88 14.59
C TRP A 572 -2.24 15.48 15.12
N LEU A 573 -1.27 14.67 15.48
CA LEU A 573 0.06 15.11 15.92
C LEU A 573 1.15 14.44 15.08
N PRO A 574 2.15 15.20 14.61
CA PRO A 574 2.30 16.66 14.73
C PRO A 574 1.19 17.43 14.01
N ASP A 575 0.83 18.63 14.50
CA ASP A 575 -0.20 19.52 13.93
C ASP A 575 0.21 20.04 12.55
N GLU A 576 0.00 19.22 11.51
CA GLU A 576 0.33 19.55 10.13
C GLU A 576 -0.45 18.68 9.13
N ILE A 577 -0.92 19.28 8.04
CA ILE A 577 -1.34 18.51 6.85
C ILE A 577 -0.09 18.21 6.01
N ARG A 578 0.25 16.95 5.88
CA ARG A 578 1.28 16.48 4.93
C ARG A 578 0.65 16.38 3.55
N VAL A 579 1.28 16.98 2.55
CA VAL A 579 0.81 16.97 1.16
C VAL A 579 1.90 16.51 0.22
N GLU A 580 1.53 15.77 -0.83
CA GLU A 580 2.48 15.45 -1.91
C GLU A 580 2.79 16.69 -2.75
N LYS A 581 4.02 16.80 -3.26
CA LYS A 581 4.50 17.95 -4.05
C LYS A 581 3.68 18.26 -5.31
N ALA A 582 2.90 17.28 -5.80
CA ALA A 582 2.03 17.45 -6.96
C ALA A 582 0.72 18.21 -6.65
N LEU A 583 0.42 18.49 -5.38
CA LEU A 583 -0.76 19.28 -5.02
C LEU A 583 -0.60 20.73 -5.52
N ASN A 584 -1.69 21.29 -6.07
CA ASN A 584 -1.69 22.66 -6.60
C ASN A 584 -1.33 23.67 -5.51
N ILE A 585 -0.40 24.58 -5.81
CA ILE A 585 0.09 25.59 -4.88
C ILE A 585 -0.99 26.57 -4.42
N ASP A 586 -2.01 26.85 -5.24
CA ASP A 586 -3.12 27.73 -4.84
C ASP A 586 -4.02 27.02 -3.83
N THR A 587 -4.19 25.70 -3.93
CA THR A 587 -4.85 24.88 -2.90
C THR A 587 -4.08 24.95 -1.57
N VAL A 588 -2.74 24.83 -1.62
CA VAL A 588 -1.89 24.95 -0.42
C VAL A 588 -2.07 26.31 0.23
N LYS A 589 -1.95 27.42 -0.52
CA LYS A 589 -2.14 28.78 0.00
C LYS A 589 -3.52 28.98 0.61
N LYS A 590 -4.55 28.40 -0.02
CA LYS A 590 -5.92 28.49 0.50
C LYS A 590 -6.06 27.75 1.83
N LEU A 591 -5.49 26.56 1.97
CA LEU A 591 -5.44 25.81 3.24
C LEU A 591 -4.71 26.59 4.34
N GLU A 592 -3.56 27.18 4.02
CA GLU A 592 -2.82 28.05 4.95
C GLU A 592 -3.67 29.24 5.39
N SER A 593 -4.45 29.86 4.47
CA SER A 593 -5.35 30.95 4.79
C SER A 593 -6.53 30.53 5.69
N MET A 594 -6.87 29.22 5.72
CA MET A 594 -7.85 28.64 6.64
C MET A 594 -7.26 28.31 8.01
N GLY A 595 -5.93 28.45 8.17
CA GLY A 595 -5.22 28.24 9.42
C GLY A 595 -4.47 26.92 9.52
N HIS A 596 -4.46 26.08 8.47
CA HIS A 596 -3.67 24.87 8.46
C HIS A 596 -2.18 25.14 8.30
N LYS A 597 -1.35 24.35 8.98
CA LYS A 597 0.06 24.22 8.68
C LYS A 597 0.22 23.15 7.61
N VAL A 598 0.56 23.54 6.38
CA VAL A 598 0.75 22.60 5.27
C VAL A 598 2.24 22.24 5.12
N SER A 599 2.55 20.96 5.05
CA SER A 599 3.92 20.42 4.99
C SER A 599 4.10 19.57 3.73
N PRO A 600 4.71 20.10 2.66
CA PRO A 600 5.06 19.30 1.50
C PRO A 600 6.03 18.18 1.88
N LYS A 601 5.71 16.96 1.49
CA LYS A 601 6.52 15.75 1.73
C LYS A 601 6.74 15.02 0.41
N ASP A 602 7.57 13.99 0.46
CA ASP A 602 7.67 13.01 -0.60
C ASP A 602 6.39 12.16 -0.68
N THR A 603 6.34 11.25 -1.65
CA THR A 603 5.17 10.40 -1.92
C THR A 603 4.73 9.59 -0.69
N MET A 604 3.42 9.36 -0.57
CA MET A 604 2.80 8.70 0.58
C MET A 604 1.99 7.47 0.15
N GLY A 605 2.29 6.33 0.76
CA GLY A 605 1.63 5.06 0.46
C GLY A 605 1.95 4.52 -0.95
N SER A 606 1.39 3.37 -1.27
CA SER A 606 1.46 2.76 -2.60
C SER A 606 0.31 1.76 -2.74
N THR A 607 -0.79 2.19 -3.32
CA THR A 607 -1.98 1.33 -3.44
C THR A 607 -1.83 0.35 -4.58
N GLN A 608 -2.34 -0.86 -4.37
CA GLN A 608 -2.50 -1.85 -5.41
C GLN A 608 -3.98 -2.17 -5.49
N SER A 609 -4.68 -1.57 -6.45
CA SER A 609 -6.14 -1.50 -6.41
C SER A 609 -6.76 -2.14 -7.65
N ILE A 610 -7.84 -2.90 -7.43
CA ILE A 610 -8.65 -3.52 -8.46
C ILE A 610 -10.10 -3.06 -8.29
N MET A 611 -10.77 -2.74 -9.41
CA MET A 611 -12.18 -2.35 -9.46
C MET A 611 -12.95 -3.29 -10.39
N LEU A 612 -14.04 -3.82 -9.90
CA LEU A 612 -14.92 -4.73 -10.65
C LEU A 612 -16.15 -3.97 -11.15
N THR A 613 -16.47 -4.13 -12.40
CA THR A 613 -17.65 -3.52 -13.04
C THR A 613 -18.37 -4.55 -13.91
N PRO A 614 -19.59 -4.26 -14.34
CA PRO A 614 -20.29 -5.15 -15.31
C PRO A 614 -19.53 -5.32 -16.65
N THR A 615 -18.60 -4.42 -16.98
CA THR A 615 -17.83 -4.46 -18.23
C THR A 615 -16.48 -5.17 -18.10
N GLY A 616 -16.08 -5.58 -16.91
CA GLY A 616 -14.84 -6.30 -16.65
C GLY A 616 -14.13 -5.86 -15.37
N ILE A 617 -12.91 -6.34 -15.21
CA ILE A 617 -12.02 -6.08 -14.08
C ILE A 617 -11.02 -5.02 -14.51
N TYR A 618 -10.86 -4.00 -13.70
CA TYR A 618 -9.96 -2.88 -13.95
C TYR A 618 -8.96 -2.74 -12.81
N GLY A 619 -7.69 -2.54 -13.11
CA GLY A 619 -6.67 -2.42 -12.06
C GLY A 619 -5.66 -1.32 -12.34
N ALA A 620 -5.05 -0.83 -11.28
CA ALA A 620 -3.97 0.13 -11.33
C ALA A 620 -2.89 -0.21 -10.32
N SER A 621 -1.63 -0.25 -10.76
CA SER A 621 -0.46 -0.20 -9.90
C SER A 621 -0.11 1.24 -9.58
N ASP A 622 0.42 1.47 -8.39
CA ASP A 622 0.76 2.81 -7.95
C ASP A 622 2.10 3.28 -8.53
N PRO A 623 2.14 4.42 -9.25
CA PRO A 623 3.36 4.93 -9.88
C PRO A 623 4.43 5.38 -8.86
N ARG A 624 4.12 5.41 -7.58
CA ARG A 624 5.07 5.75 -6.52
C ARG A 624 6.08 4.64 -6.24
N ILE A 625 5.82 3.44 -6.74
CA ILE A 625 6.74 2.29 -6.66
C ILE A 625 7.09 1.85 -8.08
N VAL A 626 8.38 1.92 -8.41
CA VAL A 626 8.90 1.65 -9.77
C VAL A 626 8.66 0.20 -10.19
N ASP A 627 8.74 -0.75 -9.23
CA ASP A 627 8.66 -2.18 -9.49
C ASP A 627 7.23 -2.73 -9.43
N ALA A 628 6.22 -1.89 -9.07
CA ALA A 628 4.83 -2.30 -8.94
C ALA A 628 4.21 -2.65 -10.29
N ALA A 629 3.39 -3.71 -10.32
CA ALA A 629 2.66 -4.10 -11.51
C ALA A 629 1.24 -4.56 -11.21
N VAL A 630 0.33 -4.26 -12.15
CA VAL A 630 -0.98 -4.89 -12.26
C VAL A 630 -1.02 -5.72 -13.54
N VAL A 631 -1.47 -6.95 -13.43
CA VAL A 631 -1.57 -7.90 -14.55
C VAL A 631 -2.91 -8.61 -14.51
N GLY A 632 -3.44 -8.97 -15.70
CA GLY A 632 -4.74 -9.63 -15.79
C GLY A 632 -4.89 -10.42 -17.10
N TYR A 633 -5.99 -11.22 -17.22
CA TYR A 633 -6.28 -12.05 -18.40
C TYR A 633 -7.77 -12.17 -18.68
#